data_6f2655b9bca601ee2cbdd5d785704581
#
_entry.id   6f2655b9bca601ee2cbdd5d785704581
#
_cell.length_a   1.000
_cell.length_b   1.000
_cell.length_c   1.000
_cell.angle_alpha   90.00
_cell.angle_beta   90.00
_cell.angle_gamma   90.00
#
_symmetry.space_group_name_H-M   'P 1'
#
loop_
_entity.id
_entity.type
_entity.pdbx_description
1 polymer ?
#
loop_
_entity_poly.entity_id
_entity_poly.type
_entity_poly.pdbx_seq_one_letter_code
_entity_poly.pdbx_strand_id
1 'polypeptide(L)'
;INLIGILYETKRSSFKNIHTLFPSLLAKLSKQNKLKHLIHLSALGVSEATESEYAKSKLDGEKEILKNFPLSTILRPSVVYSVDDNFTTNFMTLLNRLPVFPLYYNGQTKFMPIHSSDLVDIIFNIISKNIYSQIIECVGTETLTLKEIIEKLLNLIDKRRILLPVPLF
;
A
#
# COMPACT_ATOMS: atom_id res chain seq x y z
N ILE A 1 -2.17 -12.09 11.02
CA ILE A 1 -2.18 -11.03 10.00
C ILE A 1 -0.74 -10.53 9.83
N ASN A 2 -0.26 -10.41 8.60
CA ASN A 2 1.04 -9.84 8.28
C ASN A 2 0.87 -8.45 7.65
N LEU A 3 1.27 -7.41 8.38
CA LEU A 3 1.24 -6.01 7.96
C LEU A 3 2.66 -5.45 7.67
N ILE A 4 3.69 -6.30 7.76
CA ILE A 4 5.08 -5.86 7.67
C ILE A 4 5.45 -5.56 6.21
N GLY A 5 6.00 -4.37 6.01
CA GLY A 5 6.50 -3.91 4.72
C GLY A 5 7.39 -2.68 4.89
N ILE A 6 8.17 -2.38 3.85
CA ILE A 6 9.03 -1.19 3.77
C ILE A 6 8.79 -0.49 2.42
N LEU A 7 8.94 0.82 2.39
CA LEU A 7 8.81 1.61 1.15
C LEU A 7 10.15 1.86 0.44
N TYR A 8 11.25 1.71 1.16
CA TYR A 8 12.62 1.87 0.63
C TYR A 8 13.59 0.94 1.35
N GLU A 9 14.66 0.58 0.69
CA GLU A 9 15.69 -0.27 1.25
C GLU A 9 16.67 0.52 2.14
N THR A 10 17.21 -0.15 3.14
CA THR A 10 18.26 0.35 4.01
C THR A 10 19.41 -0.68 4.08
N LYS A 11 20.54 -0.32 4.70
CA LYS A 11 21.64 -1.27 4.94
C LYS A 11 21.22 -2.52 5.73
N ARG A 12 20.10 -2.45 6.50
CA ARG A 12 19.63 -3.54 7.36
C ARG A 12 18.36 -4.23 6.85
N SER A 13 17.67 -3.63 5.89
CA SER A 13 16.37 -4.12 5.41
C SER A 13 16.28 -4.00 3.91
N SER A 14 16.20 -5.12 3.20
CA SER A 14 16.00 -5.17 1.75
C SER A 14 14.57 -5.57 1.41
N PHE A 15 14.09 -5.18 0.23
CA PHE A 15 12.81 -5.61 -0.30
C PHE A 15 12.72 -7.14 -0.32
N LYS A 16 13.75 -7.82 -0.81
CA LYS A 16 13.80 -9.28 -0.86
C LYS A 16 13.59 -9.91 0.52
N ASN A 17 14.27 -9.41 1.55
CA ASN A 17 14.16 -9.99 2.88
C ASN A 17 12.77 -9.75 3.48
N ILE A 18 12.26 -8.53 3.38
CA ILE A 18 11.01 -8.12 4.06
C ILE A 18 9.77 -8.53 3.27
N HIS A 19 9.79 -8.42 1.93
CA HIS A 19 8.60 -8.65 1.11
C HIS A 19 8.50 -10.07 0.56
N THR A 20 9.63 -10.81 0.46
CA THR A 20 9.63 -12.16 -0.13
C THR A 20 10.00 -13.23 0.88
N LEU A 21 11.21 -13.15 1.48
CA LEU A 21 11.70 -14.23 2.35
C LEU A 21 10.94 -14.31 3.68
N PHE A 22 10.67 -13.18 4.32
CA PHE A 22 9.92 -13.16 5.58
C PHE A 22 8.48 -13.69 5.40
N PRO A 23 7.69 -13.24 4.41
CA PRO A 23 6.37 -13.83 4.15
C PRO A 23 6.41 -15.32 3.81
N SER A 24 7.42 -15.78 3.05
CA SER A 24 7.62 -17.21 2.76
C SER A 24 7.82 -18.01 4.05
N LEU A 25 8.69 -17.53 4.95
CA LEU A 25 8.92 -18.15 6.26
C LEU A 25 7.64 -18.17 7.10
N LEU A 26 6.94 -17.05 7.16
CA LEU A 26 5.69 -16.93 7.92
C LEU A 26 4.64 -17.93 7.42
N ALA A 27 4.48 -18.09 6.11
CA ALA A 27 3.57 -19.04 5.52
C ALA A 27 3.94 -20.49 5.86
N LYS A 28 5.23 -20.85 5.81
CA LYS A 28 5.72 -22.16 6.23
C LYS A 28 5.43 -22.46 7.70
N LEU A 29 5.73 -21.50 8.58
CA LEU A 29 5.45 -21.60 10.02
C LEU A 29 3.95 -21.68 10.30
N SER A 30 3.13 -20.95 9.57
CA SER A 30 1.67 -21.00 9.65
C SER A 30 1.15 -22.42 9.35
N LYS A 31 1.67 -23.03 8.28
CA LYS A 31 1.34 -24.42 7.92
C LYS A 31 1.78 -25.43 8.98
N GLN A 32 3.03 -25.32 9.46
CA GLN A 32 3.59 -26.20 10.48
C GLN A 32 2.79 -26.16 11.80
N ASN A 33 2.36 -24.95 12.19
CA ASN A 33 1.57 -24.73 13.40
C ASN A 33 0.06 -24.87 13.19
N LYS A 34 -0.37 -25.39 12.03
CA LYS A 34 -1.78 -25.65 11.71
C LYS A 34 -2.69 -24.43 11.92
N LEU A 35 -2.19 -23.23 11.58
CA LEU A 35 -3.02 -22.03 11.63
C LEU A 35 -4.20 -22.19 10.65
N LYS A 36 -5.33 -21.63 11.01
CA LYS A 36 -6.54 -21.69 10.17
C LYS A 36 -6.47 -20.74 8.99
N HIS A 37 -5.81 -19.58 9.17
CA HIS A 37 -5.81 -18.52 8.20
C HIS A 37 -4.56 -17.63 8.34
N LEU A 38 -4.05 -17.14 7.23
CA LEU A 38 -3.04 -16.08 7.16
C LEU A 38 -3.54 -14.98 6.23
N ILE A 39 -3.64 -13.76 6.74
CA ILE A 39 -3.95 -12.58 5.94
C ILE A 39 -2.66 -11.79 5.74
N HIS A 40 -2.35 -11.44 4.50
CA HIS A 40 -1.14 -10.69 4.16
C HIS A 40 -1.46 -9.42 3.38
N LEU A 41 -0.91 -8.28 3.81
CA LEU A 41 -1.02 -7.02 3.09
C LEU A 41 0.09 -6.88 2.04
N SER A 42 -0.34 -6.90 0.79
CA SER A 42 0.45 -6.55 -0.39
C SER A 42 0.21 -5.07 -0.78
N ALA A 43 0.11 -4.76 -2.05
CA ALA A 43 -0.26 -3.43 -2.54
C ALA A 43 -1.01 -3.53 -3.87
N LEU A 44 -1.87 -2.56 -4.14
CA LEU A 44 -2.57 -2.42 -5.42
C LEU A 44 -1.54 -2.18 -6.54
N GLY A 45 -1.77 -2.77 -7.71
CA GLY A 45 -0.96 -2.55 -8.90
C GLY A 45 0.38 -3.29 -8.92
N VAL A 46 0.67 -4.20 -7.98
CA VAL A 46 1.96 -4.93 -7.95
C VAL A 46 2.13 -5.89 -9.14
N SER A 47 1.05 -6.33 -9.76
CA SER A 47 1.07 -7.18 -10.96
C SER A 47 1.37 -6.41 -12.25
N GLU A 48 1.07 -5.12 -12.28
CA GLU A 48 1.24 -4.25 -13.45
C GLU A 48 2.57 -3.49 -13.45
N ALA A 49 3.08 -3.16 -12.26
CA ALA A 49 4.31 -2.34 -12.09
C ALA A 49 5.59 -3.17 -12.24
N THR A 50 5.77 -3.80 -13.40
CA THR A 50 6.83 -4.78 -13.68
C THR A 50 8.25 -4.20 -13.62
N GLU A 51 8.43 -2.89 -13.73
CA GLU A 51 9.74 -2.23 -13.64
C GLU A 51 10.11 -1.84 -12.19
N SER A 52 9.16 -1.90 -11.26
CA SER A 52 9.38 -1.54 -9.86
C SER A 52 9.90 -2.71 -9.04
N GLU A 53 11.12 -2.59 -8.49
CA GLU A 53 11.69 -3.61 -7.58
C GLU A 53 10.83 -3.80 -6.32
N TYR A 54 10.21 -2.73 -5.82
CA TYR A 54 9.22 -2.81 -4.75
C TYR A 54 8.04 -3.71 -5.15
N ALA A 55 7.43 -3.46 -6.31
CA ALA A 55 6.26 -4.22 -6.77
C ALA A 55 6.63 -5.68 -7.05
N LYS A 56 7.76 -5.93 -7.73
CA LYS A 56 8.28 -7.30 -7.96
C LYS A 56 8.45 -8.06 -6.64
N SER A 57 9.09 -7.45 -5.66
CA SER A 57 9.34 -8.10 -4.37
C SER A 57 8.06 -8.44 -3.62
N LYS A 58 7.06 -7.56 -3.66
CA LYS A 58 5.72 -7.80 -3.09
C LYS A 58 5.01 -8.94 -3.79
N LEU A 59 4.99 -8.92 -5.13
CA LEU A 59 4.37 -9.97 -5.94
C LEU A 59 5.03 -11.35 -5.71
N ASP A 60 6.35 -11.38 -5.57
CA ASP A 60 7.07 -12.62 -5.24
C ASP A 60 6.74 -13.11 -3.83
N GLY A 61 6.52 -12.20 -2.88
CA GLY A 61 6.03 -12.54 -1.55
C GLY A 61 4.63 -13.16 -1.58
N GLU A 62 3.71 -12.61 -2.37
CA GLU A 62 2.38 -13.19 -2.58
C GLU A 62 2.48 -14.63 -3.11
N LYS A 63 3.29 -14.85 -4.16
CA LYS A 63 3.51 -16.18 -4.74
C LYS A 63 4.06 -17.18 -3.72
N GLU A 64 5.04 -16.76 -2.92
CA GLU A 64 5.63 -17.60 -1.87
C GLU A 64 4.63 -17.95 -0.76
N ILE A 65 3.78 -17.00 -0.37
CA ILE A 65 2.71 -17.26 0.61
C ILE A 65 1.73 -18.29 0.06
N LEU A 66 1.16 -18.06 -1.11
CA LEU A 66 0.17 -18.95 -1.71
C LEU A 66 0.70 -20.35 -1.98
N LYS A 67 1.98 -20.46 -2.37
CA LYS A 67 2.68 -21.74 -2.55
C LYS A 67 2.83 -22.52 -1.24
N ASN A 68 3.20 -21.84 -0.16
CA ASN A 68 3.51 -22.50 1.13
C ASN A 68 2.28 -22.68 2.02
N PHE A 69 1.28 -21.79 1.91
CA PHE A 69 0.05 -21.82 2.69
C PHE A 69 -1.15 -21.34 1.84
N PRO A 70 -1.76 -22.21 1.01
CA PRO A 70 -2.83 -21.87 0.07
C PRO A 70 -4.09 -21.27 0.70
N LEU A 71 -4.35 -21.53 2.01
CA LEU A 71 -5.47 -20.95 2.75
C LEU A 71 -5.25 -19.45 3.11
N SER A 72 -4.21 -18.84 2.59
CA SER A 72 -3.96 -17.41 2.81
C SER A 72 -4.89 -16.53 2.01
N THR A 73 -5.20 -15.33 2.55
CA THR A 73 -5.86 -14.25 1.82
C THR A 73 -4.89 -13.09 1.66
N ILE A 74 -4.70 -12.66 0.43
CA ILE A 74 -3.84 -11.53 0.08
C ILE A 74 -4.73 -10.29 -0.07
N LEU A 75 -4.39 -9.22 0.63
CA LEU A 75 -5.02 -7.91 0.46
C LEU A 75 -4.09 -6.98 -0.30
N ARG A 76 -4.60 -6.37 -1.35
CA ARG A 76 -3.91 -5.35 -2.15
C ARG A 76 -4.55 -3.98 -1.91
N PRO A 77 -4.23 -3.30 -0.80
CA PRO A 77 -4.75 -1.98 -0.56
C PRO A 77 -4.16 -0.96 -1.54
N SER A 78 -4.96 0.02 -1.92
CA SER A 78 -4.50 1.29 -2.47
C SER A 78 -3.80 2.08 -1.36
N VAL A 79 -3.50 3.36 -1.59
CA VAL A 79 -2.96 4.23 -0.55
C VAL A 79 -3.90 4.25 0.64
N VAL A 80 -3.40 3.81 1.80
CA VAL A 80 -4.15 3.85 3.05
C VAL A 80 -3.88 5.17 3.75
N TYR A 81 -4.95 5.86 4.14
CA TYR A 81 -4.84 7.13 4.85
C TYR A 81 -5.57 7.11 6.19
N SER A 82 -5.08 7.91 7.13
CA SER A 82 -5.66 8.10 8.46
C SER A 82 -5.17 9.42 9.05
N VAL A 83 -5.52 9.70 10.29
CA VAL A 83 -5.05 10.90 11.01
C VAL A 83 -3.51 10.93 11.13
N ASP A 84 -2.89 9.76 11.31
CA ASP A 84 -1.44 9.61 11.58
C ASP A 84 -0.71 8.85 10.46
N ASP A 85 -1.24 8.85 9.22
CA ASP A 85 -0.57 8.18 8.10
C ASP A 85 0.67 8.95 7.61
N ASN A 86 1.59 8.20 6.97
CA ASN A 86 2.80 8.79 6.42
C ASN A 86 2.59 9.47 5.05
N PHE A 87 1.53 9.12 4.32
CA PHE A 87 1.30 9.64 2.97
C PHE A 87 0.79 11.09 3.03
N THR A 88 -0.36 11.31 3.66
CA THR A 88 -0.97 12.66 3.75
C THR A 88 -0.15 13.58 4.65
N THR A 89 0.36 13.06 5.77
CA THR A 89 1.17 13.83 6.73
C THR A 89 2.49 14.34 6.12
N ASN A 90 3.18 13.50 5.31
CA ASN A 90 4.39 13.94 4.62
C ASN A 90 4.08 15.02 3.58
N PHE A 91 3.00 14.86 2.79
CA PHE A 91 2.60 15.90 1.87
C PHE A 91 2.20 17.20 2.59
N MET A 92 1.41 17.14 3.65
CA MET A 92 1.07 18.32 4.44
C MET A 92 2.31 19.02 5.02
N THR A 93 3.30 18.24 5.48
CA THR A 93 4.57 18.78 5.98
C THR A 93 5.32 19.54 4.89
N LEU A 94 5.43 18.97 3.69
CA LEU A 94 6.06 19.62 2.54
C LEU A 94 5.30 20.86 2.10
N LEU A 95 3.97 20.76 1.97
CA LEU A 95 3.09 21.86 1.60
C LEU A 95 3.11 23.01 2.63
N ASN A 96 3.36 22.71 3.90
CA ASN A 96 3.54 23.71 4.93
C ASN A 96 4.83 24.51 4.78
N ARG A 97 5.89 23.88 4.29
CA ARG A 97 7.25 24.46 4.22
C ARG A 97 7.58 25.07 2.86
N LEU A 98 7.13 24.47 1.78
CA LEU A 98 7.53 24.85 0.42
C LEU A 98 6.50 25.78 -0.21
N PRO A 99 6.91 26.92 -0.81
CA PRO A 99 6.00 27.81 -1.54
C PRO A 99 5.60 27.25 -2.90
N VAL A 100 6.42 26.34 -3.48
CA VAL A 100 6.20 25.67 -4.75
C VAL A 100 6.27 24.17 -4.54
N PHE A 101 5.31 23.42 -5.10
CA PHE A 101 5.27 21.98 -5.01
C PHE A 101 5.31 21.36 -6.42
N PRO A 102 6.27 20.45 -6.70
CA PRO A 102 6.37 19.79 -8.00
C PRO A 102 5.30 18.69 -8.14
N LEU A 103 4.55 18.74 -9.22
CA LEU A 103 3.60 17.70 -9.60
C LEU A 103 4.21 16.81 -10.68
N TYR A 104 4.85 15.74 -10.29
CA TYR A 104 5.37 14.73 -11.23
C TYR A 104 4.23 14.14 -12.08
N TYR A 105 4.51 13.84 -13.33
CA TYR A 105 3.50 13.40 -14.32
C TYR A 105 2.33 14.40 -14.46
N ASN A 106 2.62 15.69 -14.29
CA ASN A 106 1.60 16.74 -14.25
C ASN A 106 0.53 16.51 -13.16
N GLY A 107 0.82 15.69 -12.15
CA GLY A 107 -0.13 15.31 -11.12
C GLY A 107 -1.24 14.35 -11.58
N GLN A 108 -1.12 13.72 -12.74
CA GLN A 108 -2.17 12.88 -13.34
C GLN A 108 -2.19 11.43 -12.80
N THR A 109 -1.21 11.03 -12.00
CA THR A 109 -1.20 9.71 -11.37
C THR A 109 -2.46 9.53 -10.53
N LYS A 110 -3.21 8.45 -10.81
CA LYS A 110 -4.50 8.16 -10.16
C LYS A 110 -4.31 7.25 -8.95
N PHE A 111 -5.07 7.52 -7.92
CA PHE A 111 -5.17 6.75 -6.70
C PHE A 111 -6.63 6.51 -6.34
N MET A 112 -6.90 5.45 -5.58
CA MET A 112 -8.20 5.16 -4.97
C MET A 112 -7.99 5.04 -3.45
N PRO A 113 -7.69 6.14 -2.73
CA PRO A 113 -7.31 6.09 -1.32
C PRO A 113 -8.39 5.43 -0.48
N ILE A 114 -7.99 4.53 0.42
CA ILE A 114 -8.88 3.85 1.36
C ILE A 114 -8.59 4.33 2.78
N HIS A 115 -9.62 4.60 3.56
CA HIS A 115 -9.44 4.94 4.97
C HIS A 115 -9.04 3.70 5.78
N SER A 116 -8.18 3.88 6.78
CA SER A 116 -7.68 2.77 7.59
C SER A 116 -8.79 2.00 8.31
N SER A 117 -9.89 2.66 8.74
CA SER A 117 -11.06 1.98 9.32
C SER A 117 -11.72 1.02 8.34
N ASP A 118 -11.89 1.44 7.08
CA ASP A 118 -12.53 0.60 6.07
C ASP A 118 -11.69 -0.64 5.76
N LEU A 119 -10.35 -0.48 5.73
CA LEU A 119 -9.43 -1.61 5.59
C LEU A 119 -9.53 -2.57 6.79
N VAL A 120 -9.67 -2.04 8.01
CA VAL A 120 -9.89 -2.85 9.23
C VAL A 120 -11.22 -3.61 9.14
N ASP A 121 -12.29 -2.96 8.68
CA ASP A 121 -13.59 -3.59 8.50
C ASP A 121 -13.55 -4.71 7.45
N ILE A 122 -12.81 -4.52 6.36
CA ILE A 122 -12.56 -5.57 5.35
C ILE A 122 -11.86 -6.76 6.02
N ILE A 123 -10.78 -6.53 6.77
CA ILE A 123 -10.03 -7.58 7.46
C ILE A 123 -10.95 -8.31 8.46
N PHE A 124 -11.73 -7.60 9.24
CA PHE A 124 -12.68 -8.18 10.19
C PHE A 124 -13.72 -9.04 9.48
N ASN A 125 -14.29 -8.58 8.37
CA ASN A 125 -15.24 -9.34 7.57
C ASN A 125 -14.62 -10.62 6.98
N ILE A 126 -13.36 -10.57 6.52
CA ILE A 126 -12.63 -11.74 6.02
C ILE A 126 -12.49 -12.80 7.11
N ILE A 127 -12.12 -12.38 8.32
CA ILE A 127 -11.98 -13.29 9.46
C ILE A 127 -13.35 -13.88 9.87
N SER A 128 -14.35 -13.02 10.04
CA SER A 128 -15.67 -13.41 10.53
C SER A 128 -16.41 -14.33 9.57
N LYS A 129 -16.25 -14.11 8.26
CA LYS A 129 -16.90 -14.90 7.21
C LYS A 129 -16.04 -16.07 6.71
N ASN A 130 -14.84 -16.26 7.28
CA ASN A 130 -13.90 -17.32 6.87
C ASN A 130 -13.58 -17.28 5.37
N ILE A 131 -13.22 -16.12 4.84
CA ILE A 131 -12.88 -15.91 3.43
C ILE A 131 -11.41 -16.31 3.23
N TYR A 132 -11.15 -17.46 2.62
CA TYR A 132 -9.83 -18.01 2.38
C TYR A 132 -9.46 -18.00 0.89
N SER A 133 -8.18 -18.14 0.60
CA SER A 133 -7.65 -18.37 -0.75
C SER A 133 -8.06 -17.31 -1.78
N GLN A 134 -8.11 -16.04 -1.35
CA GLN A 134 -8.51 -14.93 -2.19
C GLN A 134 -7.38 -13.91 -2.32
N ILE A 135 -7.35 -13.20 -3.45
CA ILE A 135 -6.62 -11.95 -3.63
C ILE A 135 -7.69 -10.85 -3.75
N ILE A 136 -7.69 -9.90 -2.84
CA ILE A 136 -8.73 -8.86 -2.73
C ILE A 136 -8.08 -7.49 -2.85
N GLU A 137 -8.50 -6.73 -3.82
CA GLU A 137 -8.12 -5.32 -3.95
C GLU A 137 -8.97 -4.47 -3.02
N CYS A 138 -8.30 -3.68 -2.17
CA CYS A 138 -8.96 -2.86 -1.15
C CYS A 138 -8.80 -1.39 -1.55
N VAL A 139 -9.85 -0.81 -2.11
CA VAL A 139 -9.84 0.53 -2.69
C VAL A 139 -10.93 1.39 -2.08
N GLY A 140 -10.71 2.70 -2.03
CA GLY A 140 -11.73 3.66 -1.68
C GLY A 140 -12.75 3.87 -2.80
N THR A 141 -13.79 4.61 -2.51
CA THR A 141 -14.91 4.86 -3.43
C THR A 141 -14.62 5.90 -4.51
N GLU A 142 -13.61 6.76 -4.29
CA GLU A 142 -13.24 7.84 -5.20
C GLU A 142 -11.91 7.55 -5.89
N THR A 143 -11.85 7.81 -7.20
CA THR A 143 -10.58 7.87 -7.92
C THR A 143 -10.12 9.31 -7.97
N LEU A 144 -8.96 9.59 -7.40
CA LEU A 144 -8.37 10.93 -7.30
C LEU A 144 -7.00 10.95 -8.01
N THR A 145 -6.72 12.02 -8.71
CA THR A 145 -5.37 12.31 -9.21
C THR A 145 -4.49 12.82 -8.06
N LEU A 146 -3.17 12.71 -8.19
CA LEU A 146 -2.23 13.31 -7.24
C LEU A 146 -2.51 14.80 -7.04
N LYS A 147 -2.82 15.52 -8.13
CA LYS A 147 -3.16 16.95 -8.09
C LYS A 147 -4.38 17.20 -7.20
N GLU A 148 -5.47 16.46 -7.40
CA GLU A 148 -6.69 16.60 -6.58
C GLU A 148 -6.44 16.27 -5.10
N ILE A 149 -5.62 15.27 -4.81
CA ILE A 149 -5.21 14.95 -3.43
C ILE A 149 -4.46 16.14 -2.82
N ILE A 150 -3.47 16.70 -3.54
CA ILE A 150 -2.70 17.86 -3.06
C ILE A 150 -3.60 19.09 -2.86
N GLU A 151 -4.54 19.34 -3.77
CA GLU A 151 -5.50 20.44 -3.65
C GLU A 151 -6.43 20.26 -2.43
N LYS A 152 -6.93 19.04 -2.19
CA LYS A 152 -7.71 18.71 -0.97
C LYS A 152 -6.86 18.95 0.30
N LEU A 153 -5.60 18.55 0.32
CA LEU A 153 -4.70 18.79 1.47
C LEU A 153 -4.41 20.28 1.69
N LEU A 154 -4.20 21.04 0.61
CA LEU A 154 -4.02 22.49 0.71
C LEU A 154 -5.24 23.19 1.31
N ASN A 155 -6.44 22.78 0.93
CA ASN A 155 -7.69 23.28 1.50
C ASN A 155 -7.79 22.96 2.99
N LEU A 156 -7.39 21.75 3.41
CA LEU A 156 -7.42 21.36 4.82
C LEU A 156 -6.48 22.16 5.71
N ILE A 157 -5.32 22.58 5.19
CA ILE A 157 -4.34 23.38 5.94
C ILE A 157 -4.49 24.90 5.70
N ASP A 158 -5.54 25.33 4.99
CA ASP A 158 -5.83 26.72 4.60
C ASP A 158 -4.60 27.42 3.99
N LYS A 159 -3.98 26.80 2.98
CA LYS A 159 -2.81 27.34 2.29
C LYS A 159 -2.96 27.31 0.77
N ARG A 160 -2.31 28.30 0.14
CA ARG A 160 -2.15 28.35 -1.31
C ARG A 160 -0.69 28.12 -1.67
N ARG A 161 -0.43 27.26 -2.66
CA ARG A 161 0.90 26.93 -3.16
C ARG A 161 0.89 26.93 -4.68
N ILE A 162 2.04 27.23 -5.26
CA ILE A 162 2.22 27.07 -6.71
C ILE A 162 2.46 25.58 -6.95
N LEU A 163 1.54 24.96 -7.69
CA LEU A 163 1.69 23.56 -8.14
C LEU A 163 2.36 23.58 -9.51
N LEU A 164 3.64 23.17 -9.56
CA LEU A 164 4.44 23.21 -10.78
C LEU A 164 4.36 21.84 -11.49
N PRO A 165 3.71 21.76 -12.67
CA PRO A 165 3.72 20.54 -13.45
C PRO A 165 5.13 20.14 -13.90
N VAL A 166 5.52 18.89 -13.64
CA VAL A 166 6.81 18.33 -14.06
C VAL A 166 6.50 17.18 -15.02
N PRO A 167 6.76 17.35 -16.34
CA PRO A 167 6.59 16.25 -17.29
C PRO A 167 7.65 15.19 -17.09
N LEU A 168 7.38 13.99 -17.60
CA LEU A 168 8.41 12.96 -17.78
C LEU A 168 9.28 13.35 -18.98
N PHE A 169 10.58 13.21 -18.81
CA PHE A 169 11.56 13.23 -19.90
C PHE A 169 11.91 11.81 -20.28
#